data_90fe6d8afb958254cfee0f3f0c259684
#
_entry.id   90fe6d8afb958254cfee0f3f0c259684
#
_cell.length_a   1.000
_cell.length_b   1.000
_cell.length_c   1.000
_cell.angle_alpha   90.00
_cell.angle_beta   90.00
_cell.angle_gamma   90.00
#
_symmetry.space_group_name_H-M   'P 1'
#
loop_
_entity.id
_entity.type
_entity.pdbx_description
1 polymer ?
#
loop_
_entity_poly.entity_id
_entity_poly.type
_entity_poly.pdbx_seq_one_letter_code
_entity_poly.pdbx_strand_id
1 'polypeptide(L)'
;MFLFATSSCNEPSLIGADVIDTDRPDVLSTDTLTLFSSSVKDDSIRTYNGLNLLTTYLCGILEDPIFGKSTSEINAQLRVAGSAPDSTIYFQNISPSGTQLDSVVFVLEYDQDQFFGQNITQQDVSIHVLNESMDNLETYYSTDNFEAGDLLMSGTINPSQFDSLTVIGDDTIRVPHMKLVLDKTEAAANPLFSEFLFKDASSFIYYKDDDALLDVLKGVKIRVDN
;
A
#
# COMPACT_ATOMS: atom_id res chain seq x y z
N MET A 1 -82.88 -7.87 -34.68
CA MET A 1 -81.73 -8.72 -34.96
C MET A 1 -81.00 -8.88 -33.67
N PHE A 2 -81.28 -10.01 -32.99
CA PHE A 2 -80.72 -10.29 -31.68
C PHE A 2 -79.48 -11.21 -31.85
N LEU A 3 -78.35 -10.75 -31.43
CA LEU A 3 -77.08 -11.54 -31.41
C LEU A 3 -76.95 -12.18 -30.04
N PHE A 4 -77.05 -13.48 -29.96
CA PHE A 4 -76.75 -14.28 -28.78
C PHE A 4 -75.26 -14.59 -28.83
N ALA A 5 -74.53 -14.02 -27.87
CA ALA A 5 -73.15 -14.40 -27.56
C ALA A 5 -73.22 -15.54 -26.55
N THR A 6 -72.94 -16.76 -26.98
CA THR A 6 -72.70 -17.88 -26.07
C THR A 6 -71.26 -17.89 -25.59
N SER A 7 -71.06 -17.50 -24.38
CA SER A 7 -69.76 -17.70 -23.71
C SER A 7 -69.70 -19.15 -23.21
N SER A 8 -68.97 -19.96 -23.90
CA SER A 8 -68.61 -21.31 -23.44
C SER A 8 -67.36 -21.18 -22.55
N CYS A 9 -67.54 -21.12 -21.25
CA CYS A 9 -66.50 -21.42 -20.30
C CYS A 9 -66.41 -22.95 -20.18
N ASN A 10 -65.52 -23.53 -20.91
CA ASN A 10 -65.15 -24.91 -20.69
C ASN A 10 -64.11 -24.95 -19.58
N GLU A 11 -64.51 -25.35 -18.39
CA GLU A 11 -63.54 -25.72 -17.37
C GLU A 11 -62.80 -26.98 -17.83
N PRO A 12 -61.48 -26.97 -17.94
CA PRO A 12 -60.76 -28.19 -18.25
C PRO A 12 -60.94 -29.16 -17.10
N SER A 13 -61.77 -30.17 -17.29
CA SER A 13 -61.83 -31.29 -16.38
C SER A 13 -60.52 -32.06 -16.48
N LEU A 14 -59.62 -31.87 -15.52
CA LEU A 14 -58.46 -32.70 -15.36
C LEU A 14 -58.91 -34.10 -14.99
N ILE A 15 -59.04 -34.99 -15.98
CA ILE A 15 -59.27 -36.41 -15.75
C ILE A 15 -58.08 -36.96 -15.02
N GLY A 16 -58.27 -37.38 -13.80
CA GLY A 16 -57.22 -37.95 -12.93
C GLY A 16 -56.69 -37.04 -11.83
N ALA A 17 -57.27 -35.86 -11.65
CA ALA A 17 -56.87 -35.00 -10.54
C ALA A 17 -57.17 -35.60 -9.16
N ASP A 18 -58.24 -36.41 -9.09
CA ASP A 18 -58.61 -37.05 -7.82
C ASP A 18 -57.74 -38.29 -7.48
N VAL A 19 -56.94 -38.78 -8.42
CA VAL A 19 -56.06 -39.93 -8.19
C VAL A 19 -54.72 -39.56 -7.59
N ILE A 20 -54.33 -38.30 -7.73
CA ILE A 20 -53.02 -37.81 -7.27
C ILE A 20 -53.10 -36.84 -6.08
N ASP A 21 -54.27 -36.73 -5.43
CA ASP A 21 -54.44 -35.86 -4.27
C ASP A 21 -53.61 -36.30 -3.05
N THR A 22 -53.26 -37.59 -3.02
CA THR A 22 -52.39 -38.16 -1.97
C THR A 22 -50.91 -38.14 -2.33
N ASP A 23 -50.57 -37.80 -3.57
CA ASP A 23 -49.17 -37.86 -4.06
C ASP A 23 -48.67 -36.50 -4.54
N ARG A 24 -49.32 -35.43 -4.08
CA ARG A 24 -48.81 -34.10 -4.35
C ARG A 24 -47.56 -33.87 -3.49
N PRO A 25 -46.42 -33.57 -4.09
CA PRO A 25 -45.26 -33.12 -3.31
C PRO A 25 -45.65 -31.87 -2.55
N ASP A 26 -45.53 -31.92 -1.26
CA ASP A 26 -45.66 -30.74 -0.38
C ASP A 26 -44.48 -29.81 -0.66
N VAL A 27 -44.68 -28.92 -1.63
CA VAL A 27 -43.65 -27.92 -1.93
C VAL A 27 -43.77 -26.79 -0.89
N LEU A 28 -43.09 -26.98 0.19
CA LEU A 28 -42.87 -25.92 1.16
C LEU A 28 -41.88 -24.94 0.57
N SER A 29 -42.36 -23.81 0.09
CA SER A 29 -41.49 -22.69 -0.26
C SER A 29 -41.47 -21.71 0.90
N THR A 30 -40.29 -21.39 1.37
CA THR A 30 -40.09 -20.25 2.26
C THR A 30 -39.30 -19.21 1.52
N ASP A 31 -39.79 -17.98 1.54
CA ASP A 31 -39.09 -16.80 1.05
C ASP A 31 -38.30 -16.09 2.12
N THR A 32 -38.40 -16.61 3.34
CA THR A 32 -37.77 -15.99 4.51
C THR A 32 -36.68 -16.90 5.05
N LEU A 33 -35.43 -16.45 4.93
CA LEU A 33 -34.28 -17.05 5.58
C LEU A 33 -33.83 -16.17 6.72
N THR A 34 -33.74 -16.73 7.90
CA THR A 34 -33.16 -16.02 9.05
C THR A 34 -31.64 -16.15 8.96
N LEU A 35 -30.97 -15.04 8.71
CA LEU A 35 -29.50 -14.96 8.73
C LEU A 35 -29.05 -14.47 10.10
N PHE A 36 -28.19 -15.24 10.73
CA PHE A 36 -27.47 -14.79 11.92
C PHE A 36 -26.09 -14.35 11.48
N SER A 37 -25.79 -13.08 11.65
CA SER A 37 -24.46 -12.54 11.43
C SER A 37 -23.85 -12.14 12.76
N SER A 38 -22.57 -12.43 12.92
CA SER A 38 -21.79 -11.95 14.05
C SER A 38 -20.49 -11.35 13.54
N SER A 39 -20.07 -10.25 14.19
CA SER A 39 -18.74 -9.70 13.97
C SER A 39 -17.82 -10.26 15.03
N VAL A 40 -16.73 -10.85 14.59
CA VAL A 40 -15.66 -11.33 15.48
C VAL A 40 -14.49 -10.40 15.28
N LYS A 41 -13.96 -9.86 16.37
CA LYS A 41 -12.73 -9.07 16.33
C LYS A 41 -11.57 -10.03 16.05
N ASP A 42 -10.87 -9.78 14.96
CA ASP A 42 -9.57 -10.40 14.72
C ASP A 42 -8.49 -9.60 15.45
N ASP A 43 -7.53 -10.28 16.05
CA ASP A 43 -6.49 -9.63 16.83
C ASP A 43 -5.42 -9.03 15.93
N SER A 44 -5.20 -9.59 14.73
CA SER A 44 -4.18 -9.12 13.81
C SER A 44 -4.46 -9.52 12.36
N ILE A 45 -4.06 -8.67 11.45
CA ILE A 45 -4.12 -8.94 10.00
C ILE A 45 -2.68 -9.13 9.51
N ARG A 46 -2.45 -10.18 8.75
CA ARG A 46 -1.15 -10.40 8.12
C ARG A 46 -0.89 -9.34 7.06
N THR A 47 0.17 -8.55 7.24
CA THR A 47 0.54 -7.43 6.36
C THR A 47 1.66 -7.80 5.40
N TYR A 48 2.53 -8.73 5.77
CA TYR A 48 3.63 -9.20 4.95
C TYR A 48 3.85 -10.69 5.12
N ASN A 49 4.25 -11.32 4.03
CA ASN A 49 4.71 -12.71 4.01
C ASN A 49 5.78 -12.82 2.93
N GLY A 50 6.98 -13.20 3.29
CA GLY A 50 8.13 -13.29 2.38
C GLY A 50 7.91 -14.11 1.10
N LEU A 51 6.86 -14.94 1.06
CA LEU A 51 6.47 -15.72 -0.11
C LEU A 51 5.50 -15.00 -1.06
N ASN A 52 4.72 -14.04 -0.54
CA ASN A 52 3.72 -13.29 -1.31
C ASN A 52 3.92 -11.80 -1.07
N LEU A 53 4.64 -11.18 -1.98
CA LEU A 53 4.82 -9.73 -1.98
C LEU A 53 3.52 -9.07 -2.42
N LEU A 54 3.00 -8.19 -1.58
CA LEU A 54 1.98 -7.25 -2.01
C LEU A 54 2.64 -6.22 -2.93
N THR A 55 1.97 -5.88 -4.00
CA THR A 55 2.47 -4.87 -4.94
C THR A 55 2.11 -3.45 -4.53
N THR A 56 1.15 -3.30 -3.63
CA THR A 56 0.63 -2.00 -3.17
C THR A 56 0.40 -2.05 -1.67
N TYR A 57 0.81 -1.01 -0.98
CA TYR A 57 0.66 -0.83 0.47
C TYR A 57 -0.15 0.41 0.76
N LEU A 58 -0.97 0.35 1.81
CA LEU A 58 -1.75 1.49 2.27
C LEU A 58 -0.89 2.38 3.17
N CYS A 59 -1.00 3.69 2.99
CA CYS A 59 -0.42 4.67 3.90
C CYS A 59 -1.40 5.83 4.05
N GLY A 60 -1.70 6.22 5.27
CA GLY A 60 -2.58 7.35 5.53
C GLY A 60 -3.50 7.16 6.71
N ILE A 61 -4.40 8.09 6.84
CA ILE A 61 -5.40 8.17 7.89
C ILE A 61 -6.78 8.20 7.24
N LEU A 62 -7.63 7.25 7.64
CA LEU A 62 -9.03 7.19 7.24
C LEU A 62 -9.92 7.42 8.46
N GLU A 63 -10.79 8.40 8.38
CA GLU A 63 -11.83 8.62 9.37
C GLU A 63 -13.18 8.14 8.82
N ASP A 64 -13.64 7.02 9.34
CA ASP A 64 -14.93 6.44 8.97
C ASP A 64 -15.96 6.73 10.06
N PRO A 65 -17.16 7.26 9.72
CA PRO A 65 -18.17 7.64 10.71
C PRO A 65 -18.74 6.45 11.47
N ILE A 66 -18.58 5.22 10.96
CA ILE A 66 -19.12 3.98 11.57
C ILE A 66 -18.00 3.20 12.28
N PHE A 67 -16.86 3.04 11.63
CA PHE A 67 -15.74 2.21 12.10
C PHE A 67 -14.67 3.01 12.84
N GLY A 68 -14.75 4.35 12.81
CA GLY A 68 -13.79 5.22 13.48
C GLY A 68 -12.52 5.47 12.66
N LYS A 69 -11.46 5.86 13.35
CA LYS A 69 -10.18 6.22 12.74
C LYS A 69 -9.32 4.99 12.49
N SER A 70 -8.89 4.81 11.25
CA SER A 70 -7.90 3.82 10.85
C SER A 70 -6.63 4.54 10.40
N THR A 71 -5.47 4.07 10.87
CA THR A 71 -4.16 4.59 10.49
C THR A 71 -3.34 3.46 9.89
N SER A 72 -2.69 3.73 8.77
CA SER A 72 -1.79 2.80 8.11
C SER A 72 -0.45 3.47 7.85
N GLU A 73 0.62 2.79 8.22
CA GLU A 73 2.01 3.20 8.05
C GLU A 73 2.75 2.14 7.23
N ILE A 74 3.77 2.57 6.49
CA ILE A 74 4.61 1.65 5.72
C ILE A 74 5.98 1.55 6.39
N ASN A 75 6.40 0.32 6.68
CA ASN A 75 7.76 -0.01 7.05
C ASN A 75 8.43 -0.70 5.86
N ALA A 76 9.55 -0.18 5.41
CA ALA A 76 10.23 -0.67 4.22
C ALA A 76 11.75 -0.71 4.40
N GLN A 77 12.38 -1.75 3.88
CA GLN A 77 13.83 -1.79 3.72
C GLN A 77 14.21 -1.21 2.37
N LEU A 78 15.25 -0.41 2.35
CA LEU A 78 15.87 0.05 1.12
C LEU A 78 16.93 -0.97 0.68
N ARG A 79 16.97 -1.19 -0.60
CA ARG A 79 17.98 -2.03 -1.22
C ARG A 79 18.83 -1.22 -2.16
N VAL A 80 20.02 -1.69 -2.33
CA VAL A 80 20.92 -1.12 -3.29
C VAL A 80 20.44 -1.45 -4.70
N ALA A 81 20.28 -0.43 -5.55
CA ALA A 81 19.86 -0.64 -6.94
C ALA A 81 20.99 -1.33 -7.73
N GLY A 82 20.69 -2.53 -8.24
CA GLY A 82 21.61 -3.28 -9.08
C GLY A 82 22.00 -4.62 -8.46
N SER A 83 21.36 -5.68 -8.92
CA SER A 83 21.56 -7.06 -8.46
C SER A 83 22.42 -7.87 -9.40
N ALA A 84 23.59 -7.37 -9.79
CA ALA A 84 24.57 -8.23 -10.44
C ALA A 84 25.79 -8.38 -9.54
N PRO A 85 26.38 -9.57 -9.42
CA PRO A 85 27.55 -9.81 -8.59
C PRO A 85 28.77 -8.95 -8.95
N ASP A 86 28.75 -8.25 -10.08
CA ASP A 86 29.77 -7.32 -10.52
C ASP A 86 29.31 -5.86 -10.62
N SER A 87 28.09 -5.56 -10.22
CA SER A 87 27.61 -4.17 -10.19
C SER A 87 28.06 -3.50 -8.90
N THR A 88 29.29 -3.10 -8.88
CA THR A 88 29.68 -1.93 -8.11
C THR A 88 28.71 -0.82 -8.51
N ILE A 89 27.84 -0.48 -7.58
CA ILE A 89 26.85 0.56 -7.77
C ILE A 89 27.53 1.76 -8.38
N TYR A 90 26.83 2.38 -9.29
CA TYR A 90 27.28 3.44 -10.17
C TYR A 90 27.72 4.75 -9.49
N PHE A 91 28.02 4.73 -8.22
CA PHE A 91 28.80 5.77 -7.56
C PHE A 91 30.30 5.76 -7.96
N GLN A 92 30.71 4.86 -8.84
CA GLN A 92 32.08 4.79 -9.34
C GLN A 92 32.57 6.08 -9.99
N ASN A 93 31.68 6.92 -10.45
CA ASN A 93 32.02 8.21 -11.06
C ASN A 93 31.99 9.38 -10.07
N ILE A 94 31.64 9.14 -8.82
CA ILE A 94 31.74 10.15 -7.79
C ILE A 94 33.18 10.24 -7.34
N SER A 95 33.91 11.19 -7.85
CA SER A 95 35.27 11.46 -7.40
C SER A 95 35.24 11.91 -5.94
N PRO A 96 35.96 11.24 -5.03
CA PRO A 96 35.95 11.60 -3.61
C PRO A 96 36.36 13.04 -3.34
N SER A 97 37.16 13.62 -4.20
CA SER A 97 37.62 15.00 -4.08
C SER A 97 36.82 15.90 -5.02
N GLY A 98 35.78 16.51 -4.53
CA GLY A 98 35.03 17.55 -5.24
C GLY A 98 33.56 17.26 -5.51
N THR A 99 33.07 16.07 -5.24
CA THR A 99 31.64 15.78 -5.33
C THR A 99 30.92 16.31 -4.08
N GLN A 100 29.87 17.08 -4.30
CA GLN A 100 29.01 17.58 -3.24
C GLN A 100 27.63 16.99 -3.42
N LEU A 101 27.00 16.65 -2.30
CA LEU A 101 25.60 16.31 -2.28
C LEU A 101 24.78 17.53 -2.67
N ASP A 102 24.00 17.44 -3.72
CA ASP A 102 23.16 18.54 -4.20
C ASP A 102 21.74 18.43 -3.61
N SER A 103 21.17 17.26 -3.63
CA SER A 103 19.87 16.99 -3.03
C SER A 103 19.70 15.50 -2.78
N VAL A 104 18.77 15.16 -1.86
CA VAL A 104 18.27 13.81 -1.66
C VAL A 104 16.81 13.79 -2.03
N VAL A 105 16.45 12.90 -2.93
CA VAL A 105 15.08 12.78 -3.43
C VAL A 105 14.51 11.43 -3.06
N PHE A 106 13.38 11.43 -2.38
CA PHE A 106 12.61 10.25 -2.09
C PHE A 106 11.37 10.22 -2.97
N VAL A 107 11.23 9.18 -3.76
CA VAL A 107 10.12 9.03 -4.71
C VAL A 107 9.24 7.87 -4.26
N LEU A 108 7.96 8.15 -4.10
CA LEU A 108 6.93 7.18 -3.77
C LEU A 108 5.98 7.04 -4.95
N GLU A 109 6.06 5.91 -5.64
CA GLU A 109 5.06 5.56 -6.65
C GLU A 109 3.75 5.19 -5.97
N TYR A 110 2.63 5.55 -6.55
CA TYR A 110 1.33 5.21 -6.01
C TYR A 110 0.30 4.88 -7.09
N ASP A 111 -0.69 4.09 -6.69
CA ASP A 111 -1.80 3.72 -7.55
C ASP A 111 -2.89 4.77 -7.47
N GLN A 112 -3.15 5.44 -8.60
CA GLN A 112 -4.14 6.51 -8.70
C GLN A 112 -5.59 6.03 -8.50
N ASP A 113 -5.85 4.78 -8.78
CA ASP A 113 -7.20 4.22 -8.77
C ASP A 113 -7.57 3.61 -7.40
N GLN A 114 -6.62 3.57 -6.45
CA GLN A 114 -6.80 2.93 -5.15
C GLN A 114 -6.74 3.92 -3.98
N PHE A 115 -7.61 4.92 -4.02
CA PHE A 115 -7.81 5.80 -2.88
C PHE A 115 -9.02 5.36 -2.05
N PHE A 116 -8.84 5.37 -0.74
CA PHE A 116 -9.91 5.16 0.22
C PHE A 116 -10.29 6.48 0.88
N GLY A 117 -11.58 6.79 0.90
CA GLY A 117 -12.11 8.03 1.47
C GLY A 117 -12.68 8.99 0.42
N GLN A 118 -13.46 9.96 0.91
CA GLN A 118 -14.20 10.89 0.03
C GLN A 118 -13.45 12.18 -0.25
N ASN A 119 -12.52 12.57 0.60
CA ASN A 119 -11.79 13.82 0.51
C ASN A 119 -10.29 13.54 0.49
N ILE A 120 -9.72 13.58 -0.69
CA ILE A 120 -8.26 13.52 -0.86
C ILE A 120 -7.74 14.93 -0.59
N THR A 121 -7.31 15.16 0.63
CA THR A 121 -6.73 16.44 1.05
C THR A 121 -5.21 16.36 1.03
N GLN A 122 -4.61 17.52 1.12
CA GLN A 122 -3.18 17.64 1.39
C GLN A 122 -2.84 16.94 2.70
N GLN A 123 -1.75 16.18 2.70
CA GLN A 123 -1.29 15.38 3.83
C GLN A 123 0.17 15.71 4.14
N ASP A 124 0.49 15.78 5.42
CA ASP A 124 1.86 15.88 5.88
C ASP A 124 2.43 14.48 6.09
N VAL A 125 3.51 14.20 5.40
CA VAL A 125 4.18 12.90 5.42
C VAL A 125 5.54 13.06 6.05
N SER A 126 5.87 12.15 6.95
CA SER A 126 7.20 12.02 7.53
C SER A 126 7.81 10.66 7.23
N ILE A 127 9.11 10.65 7.00
CA ILE A 127 9.91 9.45 6.81
C ILE A 127 10.95 9.41 7.91
N HIS A 128 10.92 8.34 8.67
CA HIS A 128 11.83 8.09 9.78
C HIS A 128 12.72 6.89 9.48
N VAL A 129 13.91 6.88 10.03
CA VAL A 129 14.77 5.70 10.03
C VAL A 129 14.19 4.66 11.00
N LEU A 130 14.29 3.38 10.68
CA LEU A 130 13.95 2.30 11.61
C LEU A 130 15.11 2.02 12.56
N ASN A 131 14.79 1.80 13.83
CA ASN A 131 15.78 1.42 14.84
C ASN A 131 16.22 -0.04 14.74
N GLU A 132 15.43 -0.86 14.07
CA GLU A 132 15.67 -2.28 13.87
C GLU A 132 15.46 -2.69 12.40
N SER A 133 16.17 -3.71 11.97
CA SER A 133 16.00 -4.27 10.61
C SER A 133 14.86 -5.28 10.60
N MET A 134 14.18 -5.37 9.48
CA MET A 134 13.17 -6.39 9.22
C MET A 134 13.83 -7.61 8.58
N ASP A 135 13.33 -8.81 8.89
CA ASP A 135 13.69 -10.02 8.17
C ASP A 135 12.70 -10.24 7.03
N ASN A 136 13.21 -10.30 5.81
CA ASN A 136 12.40 -10.49 4.60
C ASN A 136 11.81 -11.90 4.46
N LEU A 137 12.21 -12.84 5.30
CA LEU A 137 11.69 -14.21 5.34
C LEU A 137 10.60 -14.40 6.38
N GLU A 138 10.45 -13.46 7.31
CA GLU A 138 9.45 -13.52 8.35
C GLU A 138 8.06 -13.08 7.85
N THR A 139 7.06 -13.40 8.66
CA THR A 139 5.69 -12.94 8.45
C THR A 139 5.37 -11.85 9.46
N TYR A 140 4.88 -10.72 8.97
CA TYR A 140 4.51 -9.58 9.80
C TYR A 140 3.01 -9.35 9.80
N TYR A 141 2.54 -8.83 10.92
CA TYR A 141 1.13 -8.56 11.17
C TYR A 141 0.89 -7.08 11.46
N SER A 142 -0.36 -6.67 11.40
CA SER A 142 -0.78 -5.28 11.69
C SER A 142 -0.51 -4.84 13.14
N THR A 143 -0.24 -5.78 14.02
CA THR A 143 0.15 -5.54 15.43
C THR A 143 1.65 -5.38 15.63
N ASP A 144 2.46 -5.75 14.65
CA ASP A 144 3.91 -5.62 14.74
C ASP A 144 4.28 -4.17 14.52
N ASN A 145 4.93 -3.58 15.52
CA ASN A 145 5.28 -2.19 15.50
C ASN A 145 6.81 -2.04 15.50
N PHE A 146 7.31 -1.50 14.41
CA PHE A 146 8.70 -1.11 14.28
C PHE A 146 8.88 0.29 14.84
N GLU A 147 9.84 0.45 15.74
CA GLU A 147 10.10 1.74 16.37
C GLU A 147 10.74 2.71 15.37
N ALA A 148 10.12 3.89 15.25
CA ALA A 148 10.67 4.99 14.48
C ALA A 148 11.84 5.65 15.22
N GLY A 149 12.96 5.76 14.54
CA GLY A 149 14.11 6.54 14.98
C GLY A 149 14.05 7.99 14.48
N ASP A 150 15.21 8.51 14.12
CA ASP A 150 15.36 9.90 13.71
C ASP A 150 14.55 10.22 12.45
N LEU A 151 14.06 11.45 12.39
CA LEU A 151 13.41 11.99 11.22
C LEU A 151 14.42 12.09 10.08
N LEU A 152 14.12 11.43 8.98
CA LEU A 152 14.94 11.46 7.78
C LEU A 152 14.54 12.64 6.89
N MET A 153 13.25 12.74 6.60
CA MET A 153 12.68 13.86 5.85
C MET A 153 11.19 13.98 6.11
N SER A 154 10.64 15.14 5.80
CA SER A 154 9.21 15.38 5.84
C SER A 154 8.80 16.33 4.72
N GLY A 155 7.54 16.32 4.40
CA GLY A 155 6.98 17.22 3.41
C GLY A 155 5.49 17.04 3.30
N THR A 156 4.88 17.94 2.56
CA THR A 156 3.45 17.92 2.30
C THR A 156 3.19 17.39 0.91
N ILE A 157 2.30 16.45 0.81
CA ILE A 157 1.88 15.84 -0.44
C ILE A 157 0.41 16.11 -0.71
N ASN A 158 0.06 16.17 -1.96
CA ASN A 158 -1.32 16.20 -2.40
C ASN A 158 -1.59 15.00 -3.31
N PRO A 159 -2.26 13.95 -2.84
CA PRO A 159 -2.49 12.75 -3.63
C PRO A 159 -3.31 12.97 -4.91
N SER A 160 -4.04 14.07 -5.01
CA SER A 160 -4.74 14.46 -6.23
C SER A 160 -3.86 15.20 -7.26
N GLN A 161 -2.66 15.60 -6.84
CA GLN A 161 -1.68 16.30 -7.66
C GLN A 161 -0.35 15.55 -7.59
N PHE A 162 -0.08 14.75 -8.58
CA PHE A 162 1.12 13.92 -8.63
C PHE A 162 2.02 14.36 -9.77
N ASP A 163 3.29 14.07 -9.60
CA ASP A 163 4.25 14.19 -10.68
C ASP A 163 4.11 12.96 -11.61
N SER A 164 4.04 13.21 -12.91
CA SER A 164 4.00 12.14 -13.93
C SER A 164 5.34 11.99 -14.64
N LEU A 165 6.28 12.88 -14.38
CA LEU A 165 7.61 12.87 -14.98
C LEU A 165 8.61 13.49 -14.01
N THR A 166 9.55 12.70 -13.54
CA THR A 166 10.71 13.19 -12.77
C THR A 166 11.98 12.62 -13.38
N VAL A 167 12.95 13.50 -13.59
CA VAL A 167 14.29 13.12 -14.06
C VAL A 167 15.26 13.23 -12.89
N ILE A 168 15.96 12.14 -12.59
CA ILE A 168 16.98 12.08 -11.54
C ILE A 168 18.26 11.55 -12.19
N GLY A 169 19.22 12.43 -12.43
CA GLY A 169 20.40 12.09 -13.22
C GLY A 169 20.02 11.65 -14.63
N ASP A 170 20.39 10.42 -14.99
CA ASP A 170 20.06 9.81 -16.28
C ASP A 170 18.73 9.03 -16.26
N ASP A 171 18.14 8.85 -15.09
CA ASP A 171 16.91 8.10 -14.92
C ASP A 171 15.67 8.98 -15.06
N THR A 172 14.62 8.41 -15.62
CA THR A 172 13.35 9.09 -15.82
C THR A 172 12.20 8.25 -15.26
N ILE A 173 11.54 8.78 -14.24
CA ILE A 173 10.34 8.19 -13.63
C ILE A 173 9.11 8.71 -14.37
N ARG A 174 8.31 7.81 -14.93
CA ARG A 174 7.14 8.13 -15.77
C ARG A 174 5.80 7.65 -15.21
N VAL A 175 5.80 7.09 -14.02
CA VAL A 175 4.60 6.63 -13.32
C VAL A 175 4.11 7.72 -12.36
N PRO A 176 2.84 7.70 -11.95
CA PRO A 176 2.36 8.57 -10.90
C PRO A 176 3.18 8.40 -9.62
N HIS A 177 3.70 9.48 -9.11
CA HIS A 177 4.54 9.44 -7.91
C HIS A 177 4.45 10.74 -7.12
N MET A 178 4.80 10.65 -5.88
CA MET A 178 5.04 11.77 -4.98
C MET A 178 6.53 11.90 -4.73
N LYS A 179 6.99 13.12 -4.60
CA LYS A 179 8.39 13.43 -4.44
C LYS A 179 8.61 14.28 -3.19
N LEU A 180 9.45 13.77 -2.30
CA LEU A 180 10.00 14.55 -1.19
C LEU A 180 11.46 14.88 -1.51
N VAL A 181 11.85 16.10 -1.30
CA VAL A 181 13.20 16.59 -1.63
C VAL A 181 13.80 17.26 -0.41
N LEU A 182 14.98 16.79 0.00
CA LEU A 182 15.87 17.54 0.86
C LEU A 182 16.84 18.32 -0.01
N ASP A 183 16.91 19.61 0.18
CA ASP A 183 17.92 20.43 -0.48
C ASP A 183 19.33 20.16 0.06
N LYS A 184 20.32 20.74 -0.58
CA LYS A 184 21.72 20.59 -0.20
C LYS A 184 21.99 20.92 1.28
N THR A 185 21.34 21.91 1.81
CA THR A 185 21.56 22.39 3.19
C THR A 185 20.94 21.42 4.18
N GLU A 186 19.71 20.99 3.92
CA GLU A 186 19.00 20.02 4.73
C GLU A 186 19.68 18.65 4.72
N ALA A 187 20.07 18.18 3.53
CA ALA A 187 20.78 16.92 3.39
C ALA A 187 22.16 16.94 4.07
N ALA A 188 22.89 18.04 3.99
CA ALA A 188 24.18 18.20 4.69
C ALA A 188 24.04 18.29 6.20
N ALA A 189 22.89 18.77 6.69
CA ALA A 189 22.60 18.84 8.11
C ALA A 189 22.17 17.50 8.71
N ASN A 190 21.74 16.56 7.88
CA ASN A 190 21.34 15.23 8.34
C ASN A 190 22.56 14.31 8.47
N PRO A 191 22.87 13.78 9.68
CA PRO A 191 24.06 12.96 9.91
C PRO A 191 24.11 11.70 9.06
N LEU A 192 22.95 11.09 8.77
CA LEU A 192 22.90 9.89 7.95
C LEU A 192 23.49 10.17 6.56
N PHE A 193 23.13 11.28 5.93
CA PHE A 193 23.65 11.62 4.61
C PHE A 193 25.07 12.18 4.69
N SER A 194 25.34 13.09 5.59
CA SER A 194 26.64 13.79 5.65
C SER A 194 27.78 12.91 6.17
N GLU A 195 27.50 12.03 7.14
CA GLU A 195 28.55 11.25 7.81
C GLU A 195 28.68 9.83 7.26
N PHE A 196 27.59 9.21 6.84
CA PHE A 196 27.62 7.80 6.43
C PHE A 196 27.54 7.64 4.92
N LEU A 197 26.55 8.26 4.29
CA LEU A 197 26.28 7.98 2.88
C LEU A 197 27.17 8.78 1.92
N PHE A 198 27.75 9.91 2.34
CA PHE A 198 28.52 10.79 1.46
C PHE A 198 29.88 11.24 1.98
N LYS A 199 30.32 10.75 3.11
CA LYS A 199 31.47 11.31 3.80
C LYS A 199 32.81 11.11 3.11
N ASP A 200 33.00 10.08 2.31
CA ASP A 200 34.33 9.79 1.75
C ASP A 200 34.29 8.63 0.76
N ALA A 201 35.40 8.37 0.06
CA ALA A 201 35.58 7.16 -0.73
C ALA A 201 35.34 5.88 0.10
N SER A 202 35.52 5.94 1.42
CA SER A 202 35.17 4.87 2.36
C SER A 202 33.67 4.62 2.47
N SER A 203 32.82 5.59 2.15
CA SER A 203 31.35 5.44 2.16
C SER A 203 30.84 4.44 1.13
N PHE A 204 31.64 4.11 0.12
CA PHE A 204 31.31 3.04 -0.81
C PHE A 204 31.13 1.67 -0.14
N ILE A 205 31.64 1.51 1.06
CA ILE A 205 31.47 0.29 1.86
C ILE A 205 29.97 0.01 2.08
N TYR A 206 29.18 1.04 2.28
CA TYR A 206 27.74 0.91 2.56
C TYR A 206 26.89 0.60 1.34
N TYR A 207 27.44 0.75 0.16
CA TYR A 207 26.75 0.46 -1.11
C TYR A 207 27.27 -0.80 -1.80
N LYS A 208 28.08 -1.55 -1.12
CA LYS A 208 28.66 -2.79 -1.66
C LYS A 208 27.60 -3.85 -1.89
N ASP A 209 26.68 -3.97 -0.95
CA ASP A 209 25.58 -4.93 -0.98
C ASP A 209 24.46 -4.45 -0.04
N ASP A 210 23.33 -5.15 -0.04
CA ASP A 210 22.18 -4.82 0.80
C ASP A 210 22.53 -4.89 2.30
N ASP A 211 23.34 -5.87 2.70
CA ASP A 211 23.71 -6.07 4.11
C ASP A 211 24.51 -4.88 4.63
N ALA A 212 25.48 -4.41 3.84
CA ALA A 212 26.26 -3.23 4.20
C ALA A 212 25.41 -1.95 4.30
N LEU A 213 24.41 -1.80 3.43
CA LEU A 213 23.47 -0.69 3.53
C LEU A 213 22.62 -0.80 4.80
N LEU A 214 22.14 -2.00 5.13
CA LEU A 214 21.31 -2.25 6.32
C LEU A 214 22.06 -2.05 7.64
N ASP A 215 23.39 -2.15 7.66
CA ASP A 215 24.19 -1.81 8.84
C ASP A 215 24.05 -0.34 9.24
N VAL A 216 23.80 0.55 8.26
CA VAL A 216 23.65 2.00 8.47
C VAL A 216 22.20 2.44 8.41
N LEU A 217 21.44 1.94 7.45
CA LEU A 217 20.05 2.27 7.23
C LEU A 217 19.20 1.00 7.27
N LYS A 218 18.73 0.64 8.45
CA LYS A 218 17.97 -0.59 8.71
C LYS A 218 16.65 -0.65 8.00
N GLY A 219 16.11 0.49 7.61
CA GLY A 219 14.87 0.67 6.90
C GLY A 219 14.28 2.05 7.16
N VAL A 220 13.13 2.29 6.59
CA VAL A 220 12.38 3.53 6.76
C VAL A 220 10.94 3.24 7.17
N LYS A 221 10.41 4.11 8.01
CA LYS A 221 8.98 4.18 8.36
C LYS A 221 8.39 5.41 7.70
N ILE A 222 7.37 5.20 6.89
CA ILE A 222 6.62 6.26 6.21
C ILE A 222 5.26 6.36 6.89
N ARG A 223 4.91 7.54 7.35
CA ARG A 223 3.62 7.80 7.97
C ARG A 223 3.04 9.14 7.55
N VAL A 224 1.73 9.25 7.71
CA VAL A 224 0.98 10.49 7.56
C VAL A 224 0.72 11.05 8.96
N ASP A 225 1.03 12.32 9.17
CA ASP A 225 0.98 12.96 10.50
C ASP A 225 -0.35 13.68 10.77
N ASN A 226 -1.17 13.96 9.71
CA ASN A 226 -2.47 14.64 9.85
C ASN A 226 -3.53 14.13 8.87
#